data_919904e66bb5619e94537a68ffdaa5c2
#
_entry.id   919904e66bb5619e94537a68ffdaa5c2
#
_cell.length_a   1.000
_cell.length_b   1.000
_cell.length_c   1.000
_cell.angle_alpha   90.00
_cell.angle_beta   90.00
_cell.angle_gamma   90.00
#
_symmetry.space_group_name_H-M   'P 1'
#
loop_
_entity.id
_entity.type
_entity.pdbx_description
1 polymer ?
#
loop_
_entity_poly.entity_id
_entity_poly.type
_entity_poly.pdbx_seq_one_letter_code
_entity_poly.pdbx_strand_id
1 'polypeptide(L)'
;MAEIQRSTDALWWQNAVVYQIYPRSFADSTGSGLGDIPGITAHMDYLDKLGVDAIWLSPFYPSALADGGYDVDDYRNVDPRLGTMDDFDAMVEAAHAVGIKVVVDIVPNHSSNRHEYFKAALAAGKGSPERDRYIFRDGRGENGELPPYDWESIFGGSAWTRVEDGQWYLHMFAPEQPDWNWDNPDVHEEFIKTLRFWSDHGTDGFRVDVAHALKKDMNSPEIAEVSPRDGANRIDGSHPLFDRNEVHEVYAEWRKVFNEYDPPRFAVAEGWVRPERQYLYASKDDLGQIFNFSFATKLWARNNFHEAIEAGIETAERSGSSATWVLSNHDIIRHATRFALPQIPATDQHQIAVDWVLRDGKSYTENRELGTKRARAALLLEMALPGSAYIYQGEELGLFEVADIPWDQLEDPSAFTSQNNGVLKGRDGCRVPLPWVSADADGSFGFSPADASEKPHLPQPAWFADFSADVEADDADSMLSLYRAALKLR
;
A
#
# COMPACT_ATOMS: atom_id res chain seq x y z
N MET A 1 8.59 -32.62 -8.41
CA MET A 1 7.53 -31.59 -8.54
C MET A 1 7.68 -30.98 -9.93
N ALA A 2 6.59 -30.65 -10.64
CA ALA A 2 6.72 -29.91 -11.89
C ALA A 2 7.23 -28.50 -11.56
N GLU A 3 8.20 -28.04 -12.31
CA GLU A 3 8.78 -26.71 -12.20
C GLU A 3 7.70 -25.64 -12.44
N ILE A 4 7.66 -24.57 -11.64
CA ILE A 4 6.75 -23.45 -11.85
C ILE A 4 7.27 -22.69 -13.07
N GLN A 5 6.43 -22.54 -14.10
CA GLN A 5 6.78 -21.78 -15.31
C GLN A 5 6.25 -20.36 -15.17
N ARG A 6 7.11 -19.41 -14.87
CA ARG A 6 6.81 -17.98 -14.88
C ARG A 6 6.88 -17.39 -16.27
N SER A 7 6.00 -16.44 -16.59
CA SER A 7 6.00 -15.77 -17.89
C SER A 7 7.24 -14.89 -18.08
N THR A 8 7.87 -15.02 -19.23
CA THR A 8 8.93 -14.12 -19.70
C THR A 8 8.46 -13.10 -20.74
N ASP A 9 7.13 -13.04 -20.97
CA ASP A 9 6.50 -12.10 -21.88
C ASP A 9 6.67 -10.66 -21.40
N ALA A 10 6.72 -9.71 -22.31
CA ALA A 10 6.75 -8.27 -22.02
C ALA A 10 5.52 -7.78 -21.22
N LEU A 11 4.40 -8.50 -21.31
CA LEU A 11 3.15 -8.24 -20.59
C LEU A 11 2.90 -9.23 -19.44
N TRP A 12 3.98 -9.83 -18.88
CA TRP A 12 3.93 -10.81 -17.79
C TRP A 12 3.00 -10.39 -16.63
N TRP A 13 2.97 -9.11 -16.32
CA TRP A 13 2.20 -8.51 -15.24
C TRP A 13 0.68 -8.61 -15.43
N GLN A 14 0.19 -8.81 -16.67
CA GLN A 14 -1.26 -8.85 -16.93
C GLN A 14 -1.97 -10.07 -16.32
N ASN A 15 -1.24 -11.13 -16.04
CA ASN A 15 -1.78 -12.36 -15.45
C ASN A 15 -0.99 -12.83 -14.22
N ALA A 16 -0.08 -11.99 -13.72
CA ALA A 16 0.80 -12.34 -12.61
C ALA A 16 0.06 -12.47 -11.28
N VAL A 17 0.60 -13.32 -10.42
CA VAL A 17 0.33 -13.31 -9.00
C VAL A 17 1.43 -12.51 -8.31
N VAL A 18 1.07 -11.38 -7.72
CA VAL A 18 1.98 -10.46 -7.05
C VAL A 18 1.81 -10.57 -5.54
N TYR A 19 2.88 -10.89 -4.83
CA TYR A 19 2.87 -11.01 -3.37
C TYR A 19 3.35 -9.71 -2.74
N GLN A 20 2.49 -9.05 -1.98
CA GLN A 20 2.84 -7.83 -1.26
C GLN A 20 3.61 -8.16 0.02
N ILE A 21 4.80 -7.60 0.13
CA ILE A 21 5.64 -7.61 1.32
C ILE A 21 5.57 -6.25 2.01
N TYR A 22 5.21 -6.23 3.28
CA TYR A 22 5.40 -5.10 4.18
C TYR A 22 6.75 -5.31 4.89
N PRO A 23 7.85 -4.66 4.45
CA PRO A 23 9.22 -5.05 4.81
C PRO A 23 9.44 -5.15 6.32
N ARG A 24 8.94 -4.17 7.06
CA ARG A 24 9.09 -4.09 8.53
C ARG A 24 8.51 -5.29 9.29
N SER A 25 7.61 -6.04 8.68
CA SER A 25 6.84 -7.13 9.33
C SER A 25 7.00 -8.47 8.63
N PHE A 26 7.92 -8.59 7.67
CA PHE A 26 8.12 -9.84 6.94
C PHE A 26 9.08 -10.78 7.66
N ALA A 27 10.35 -10.40 7.80
CA ALA A 27 11.35 -11.15 8.54
C ALA A 27 12.51 -10.22 8.97
N ASP A 28 12.96 -10.33 10.20
CA ASP A 28 14.07 -9.59 10.80
C ASP A 28 15.33 -10.45 10.80
N SER A 29 16.35 -10.08 10.06
CA SER A 29 17.61 -10.81 10.00
C SER A 29 18.64 -10.36 11.04
N THR A 30 18.43 -9.19 11.65
CA THR A 30 19.41 -8.52 12.52
C THR A 30 19.08 -8.61 14.01
N GLY A 31 17.86 -8.99 14.36
CA GLY A 31 17.39 -9.00 15.75
C GLY A 31 17.04 -7.61 16.29
N SER A 32 16.74 -6.68 15.39
CA SER A 32 16.36 -5.30 15.72
C SER A 32 14.88 -5.13 16.08
N GLY A 33 14.07 -6.17 15.88
CA GLY A 33 12.62 -6.14 16.01
C GLY A 33 11.89 -5.57 14.78
N LEU A 34 12.63 -5.13 13.76
CA LEU A 34 12.10 -4.69 12.46
C LEU A 34 12.54 -5.68 11.38
N GLY A 35 11.61 -6.08 10.52
CA GLY A 35 11.93 -6.80 9.31
C GLY A 35 12.81 -5.97 8.38
N ASP A 36 13.62 -6.64 7.57
CA ASP A 36 14.63 -6.01 6.72
C ASP A 36 14.76 -6.70 5.36
N ILE A 37 15.48 -6.08 4.43
CA ILE A 37 15.70 -6.58 3.07
C ILE A 37 16.48 -7.91 3.07
N PRO A 38 17.55 -8.09 3.87
CA PRO A 38 18.20 -9.40 4.00
C PRO A 38 17.26 -10.49 4.49
N GLY A 39 16.32 -10.18 5.38
CA GLY A 39 15.27 -11.10 5.83
C GLY A 39 14.34 -11.53 4.69
N ILE A 40 14.00 -10.62 3.79
CA ILE A 40 13.24 -10.95 2.56
C ILE A 40 14.06 -11.87 1.68
N THR A 41 15.33 -11.56 1.46
CA THR A 41 16.27 -12.37 0.64
C THR A 41 16.38 -13.80 1.19
N ALA A 42 16.46 -13.96 2.50
CA ALA A 42 16.56 -15.27 3.17
C ALA A 42 15.30 -16.15 2.97
N HIS A 43 14.15 -15.53 2.66
CA HIS A 43 12.87 -16.24 2.43
C HIS A 43 12.50 -16.37 0.94
N MET A 44 13.42 -16.12 0.03
CA MET A 44 13.16 -16.23 -1.41
C MET A 44 12.73 -17.63 -1.84
N ASP A 45 13.30 -18.67 -1.23
CA ASP A 45 12.87 -20.08 -1.41
C ASP A 45 11.41 -20.33 -0.99
N TYR A 46 10.91 -19.64 0.04
CA TYR A 46 9.52 -19.75 0.46
C TYR A 46 8.59 -19.15 -0.59
N LEU A 47 8.94 -17.96 -1.10
CA LEU A 47 8.17 -17.27 -2.14
C LEU A 47 8.18 -18.04 -3.47
N ASP A 48 9.31 -18.65 -3.82
CA ASP A 48 9.41 -19.52 -4.99
C ASP A 48 8.50 -20.76 -4.83
N LYS A 49 8.53 -21.43 -3.69
CA LYS A 49 7.66 -22.58 -3.38
C LYS A 49 6.18 -22.22 -3.27
N LEU A 50 5.86 -20.97 -2.87
CA LEU A 50 4.49 -20.47 -2.88
C LEU A 50 3.96 -20.35 -4.31
N GLY A 51 4.82 -19.98 -5.26
CA GLY A 51 4.48 -19.95 -6.67
C GLY A 51 4.05 -18.59 -7.19
N VAL A 52 4.50 -17.51 -6.54
CA VAL A 52 4.22 -16.14 -6.97
C VAL A 52 5.10 -15.74 -8.15
N ASP A 53 4.62 -14.85 -9.00
CA ASP A 53 5.34 -14.34 -10.17
C ASP A 53 6.16 -13.09 -9.84
N ALA A 54 5.71 -12.33 -8.87
CA ALA A 54 6.38 -11.09 -8.44
C ALA A 54 6.21 -10.85 -6.95
N ILE A 55 7.14 -10.08 -6.39
CA ILE A 55 6.98 -9.44 -5.08
C ILE A 55 6.76 -7.94 -5.27
N TRP A 56 5.89 -7.36 -4.44
CA TRP A 56 5.73 -5.91 -4.31
C TRP A 56 6.12 -5.50 -2.89
N LEU A 57 7.15 -4.64 -2.79
CA LEU A 57 7.60 -4.09 -1.51
C LEU A 57 6.87 -2.77 -1.22
N SER A 58 6.18 -2.69 -0.09
CA SER A 58 5.76 -1.40 0.50
C SER A 58 6.99 -0.54 0.81
N PRO A 59 6.87 0.78 1.04
CA PRO A 59 8.03 1.67 1.12
C PRO A 59 9.10 1.20 2.09
N PHE A 60 10.34 1.19 1.61
CA PHE A 60 11.56 0.83 2.35
C PHE A 60 12.60 1.96 2.32
N TYR A 61 12.19 3.12 1.90
CA TYR A 61 12.99 4.34 1.81
C TYR A 61 13.32 4.92 3.19
N PRO A 62 14.39 5.73 3.33
CA PRO A 62 14.61 6.52 4.53
C PRO A 62 13.36 7.31 4.92
N SER A 63 12.96 7.19 6.18
CA SER A 63 11.70 7.74 6.70
C SER A 63 11.81 7.99 8.20
N ALA A 64 11.01 8.91 8.74
CA ALA A 64 10.79 9.03 10.16
C ALA A 64 9.82 7.98 10.71
N LEU A 65 9.15 7.23 9.83
CA LEU A 65 8.04 6.31 10.13
C LEU A 65 6.82 7.02 10.71
N ALA A 66 6.60 8.27 10.31
CA ALA A 66 5.40 9.00 10.70
C ALA A 66 4.12 8.38 10.11
N ASP A 67 4.25 7.67 8.98
CA ASP A 67 3.18 6.87 8.35
C ASP A 67 3.76 5.56 7.78
N GLY A 68 4.39 4.76 8.64
CA GLY A 68 4.82 3.41 8.27
C GLY A 68 5.81 3.30 7.11
N GLY A 69 6.48 4.40 6.73
CA GLY A 69 7.41 4.49 5.60
C GLY A 69 6.90 5.31 4.42
N TYR A 70 5.62 5.71 4.42
CA TYR A 70 5.05 6.58 3.38
C TYR A 70 5.45 8.05 3.50
N ASP A 71 6.11 8.47 4.58
CA ASP A 71 6.80 9.74 4.75
C ASP A 71 8.26 9.61 4.25
N VAL A 72 8.48 9.82 2.95
CA VAL A 72 9.76 9.51 2.29
C VAL A 72 10.75 10.67 2.41
N ASP A 73 11.89 10.41 3.10
CA ASP A 73 13.00 11.38 3.25
C ASP A 73 13.89 11.45 1.99
N ASP A 74 14.10 10.31 1.33
CA ASP A 74 14.96 10.16 0.14
C ASP A 74 14.44 9.02 -0.73
N TYR A 75 13.98 9.33 -1.95
CA TYR A 75 13.37 8.37 -2.88
C TYR A 75 14.36 7.41 -3.54
N ARG A 76 15.65 7.62 -3.42
CA ARG A 76 16.71 6.84 -4.10
C ARG A 76 17.70 6.22 -3.13
N ASN A 77 17.20 5.78 -1.99
CA ASN A 77 18.00 5.09 -0.99
C ASN A 77 17.17 4.06 -0.23
N VAL A 78 17.82 3.17 0.48
CA VAL A 78 17.22 2.23 1.43
C VAL A 78 17.34 2.80 2.84
N ASP A 79 16.29 2.66 3.65
CA ASP A 79 16.35 3.02 5.06
C ASP A 79 17.42 2.17 5.76
N PRO A 80 18.39 2.78 6.45
CA PRO A 80 19.49 2.05 7.09
C PRO A 80 19.03 1.07 8.18
N ARG A 81 17.79 1.16 8.66
CA ARG A 81 17.20 0.17 9.56
C ARG A 81 16.73 -1.08 8.83
N LEU A 82 16.46 -0.97 7.52
CA LEU A 82 15.94 -2.06 6.69
C LEU A 82 17.03 -2.67 5.79
N GLY A 83 18.21 -2.06 5.70
CA GLY A 83 19.32 -2.53 4.91
C GLY A 83 20.07 -1.43 4.16
N THR A 84 20.75 -1.83 3.10
CA THR A 84 21.54 -0.97 2.23
C THR A 84 21.11 -1.12 0.76
N MET A 85 21.65 -0.28 -0.12
CA MET A 85 21.46 -0.47 -1.56
C MET A 85 22.04 -1.79 -2.08
N ASP A 86 23.17 -2.23 -1.52
CA ASP A 86 23.77 -3.53 -1.86
C ASP A 86 22.85 -4.70 -1.44
N ASP A 87 22.14 -4.57 -0.30
CA ASP A 87 21.14 -5.57 0.12
C ASP A 87 19.92 -5.60 -0.82
N PHE A 88 19.50 -4.43 -1.30
CA PHE A 88 18.41 -4.34 -2.29
C PHE A 88 18.82 -5.00 -3.61
N ASP A 89 20.00 -4.69 -4.13
CA ASP A 89 20.51 -5.29 -5.37
C ASP A 89 20.65 -6.81 -5.23
N ALA A 90 21.14 -7.29 -4.08
CA ALA A 90 21.24 -8.73 -3.78
C ALA A 90 19.85 -9.40 -3.70
N MET A 91 18.85 -8.73 -3.14
CA MET A 91 17.46 -9.24 -3.11
C MET A 91 16.87 -9.33 -4.52
N VAL A 92 17.07 -8.31 -5.36
CA VAL A 92 16.62 -8.31 -6.77
C VAL A 92 17.30 -9.45 -7.54
N GLU A 93 18.61 -9.64 -7.37
CA GLU A 93 19.36 -10.74 -7.99
C GLU A 93 18.82 -12.11 -7.54
N ALA A 94 18.55 -12.29 -6.24
CA ALA A 94 17.99 -13.52 -5.71
C ALA A 94 16.58 -13.80 -6.24
N ALA A 95 15.71 -12.78 -6.34
CA ALA A 95 14.37 -12.90 -6.90
C ALA A 95 14.43 -13.29 -8.39
N HIS A 96 15.25 -12.59 -9.18
CA HIS A 96 15.43 -12.88 -10.60
C HIS A 96 16.04 -14.27 -10.85
N ALA A 97 16.92 -14.74 -9.97
CA ALA A 97 17.52 -16.07 -10.09
C ALA A 97 16.49 -17.21 -10.04
N VAL A 98 15.36 -17.00 -9.35
CA VAL A 98 14.22 -17.93 -9.31
C VAL A 98 13.06 -17.50 -10.21
N GLY A 99 13.25 -16.44 -11.03
CA GLY A 99 12.27 -15.93 -11.98
C GLY A 99 11.18 -15.05 -11.39
N ILE A 100 11.29 -14.65 -10.13
CA ILE A 100 10.38 -13.72 -9.46
C ILE A 100 10.74 -12.28 -9.86
N LYS A 101 9.74 -11.50 -10.23
CA LYS A 101 9.86 -10.08 -10.57
C LYS A 101 9.77 -9.19 -9.33
N VAL A 102 10.32 -7.98 -9.41
CA VAL A 102 10.32 -7.03 -8.29
C VAL A 102 9.56 -5.76 -8.65
N VAL A 103 8.56 -5.43 -7.83
CA VAL A 103 7.76 -4.21 -7.91
C VAL A 103 8.03 -3.39 -6.65
N VAL A 104 8.31 -2.09 -6.79
CA VAL A 104 8.50 -1.20 -5.65
C VAL A 104 7.40 -0.17 -5.57
N ASP A 105 7.08 0.22 -4.35
CA ASP A 105 6.12 1.31 -4.09
C ASP A 105 6.75 2.67 -4.44
N ILE A 106 6.00 3.58 -5.04
CA ILE A 106 6.43 4.96 -5.24
C ILE A 106 5.35 5.89 -4.70
N VAL A 107 5.77 6.89 -3.91
CA VAL A 107 4.89 7.78 -3.17
C VAL A 107 4.94 9.19 -3.76
N PRO A 108 4.19 9.46 -4.83
CA PRO A 108 4.37 10.71 -5.59
C PRO A 108 3.47 11.86 -5.13
N ASN A 109 2.47 11.64 -4.28
CA ASN A 109 1.58 12.71 -3.83
C ASN A 109 2.27 13.68 -2.87
N HIS A 110 3.14 13.18 -2.00
CA HIS A 110 3.81 13.94 -0.93
C HIS A 110 5.23 13.41 -0.70
N SER A 111 6.05 14.16 0.02
CA SER A 111 7.31 13.67 0.59
C SER A 111 7.26 13.73 2.11
N SER A 112 8.33 13.33 2.78
CA SER A 112 8.54 13.69 4.19
C SER A 112 8.85 15.19 4.32
N ASN A 113 8.47 15.77 5.46
CA ASN A 113 8.94 17.12 5.86
C ASN A 113 10.46 17.14 6.13
N ARG A 114 11.12 15.99 6.14
CA ARG A 114 12.58 15.84 6.26
C ARG A 114 13.28 15.69 4.90
N HIS A 115 12.53 15.62 3.80
CA HIS A 115 13.07 15.60 2.44
C HIS A 115 13.88 16.88 2.17
N GLU A 116 14.99 16.75 1.43
CA GLU A 116 15.89 17.89 1.15
C GLU A 116 15.20 19.07 0.49
N TYR A 117 14.26 18.81 -0.44
CA TYR A 117 13.51 19.86 -1.13
C TYR A 117 12.55 20.59 -0.19
N PHE A 118 11.93 19.90 0.78
CA PHE A 118 11.08 20.60 1.74
C PHE A 118 11.89 21.46 2.70
N LYS A 119 13.04 20.98 3.18
CA LYS A 119 13.98 21.80 3.96
C LYS A 119 14.45 23.04 3.20
N ALA A 120 14.79 22.85 1.91
CA ALA A 120 15.16 23.98 1.05
C ALA A 120 13.98 24.97 0.86
N ALA A 121 12.77 24.47 0.68
CA ALA A 121 11.55 25.28 0.58
C ALA A 121 11.31 26.13 1.84
N LEU A 122 11.52 25.56 3.03
CA LEU A 122 11.42 26.31 4.28
C LEU A 122 12.52 27.37 4.42
N ALA A 123 13.76 27.01 4.10
CA ALA A 123 14.91 27.92 4.23
C ALA A 123 14.86 29.10 3.24
N ALA A 124 14.41 28.87 2.01
CA ALA A 124 14.33 29.90 0.97
C ALA A 124 13.15 30.87 1.17
N GLY A 125 12.06 30.39 1.81
CA GLY A 125 10.92 31.23 2.18
C GLY A 125 9.96 31.56 1.04
N LYS A 126 8.98 32.40 1.35
CA LYS A 126 7.87 32.78 0.47
C LYS A 126 8.34 33.35 -0.86
N GLY A 127 7.78 32.82 -1.96
CA GLY A 127 8.01 33.32 -3.33
C GLY A 127 9.29 32.82 -3.98
N SER A 128 10.04 31.92 -3.32
CA SER A 128 11.22 31.29 -3.92
C SER A 128 10.84 30.11 -4.83
N PRO A 129 11.68 29.77 -5.82
CA PRO A 129 11.49 28.59 -6.66
C PRO A 129 11.48 27.28 -5.84
N GLU A 130 12.28 27.19 -4.78
CA GLU A 130 12.32 26.04 -3.88
C GLU A 130 10.97 25.83 -3.18
N ARG A 131 10.31 26.94 -2.75
CA ARG A 131 9.00 26.93 -2.11
C ARG A 131 7.92 26.44 -3.06
N ASP A 132 8.02 26.75 -4.35
CA ASP A 132 7.04 26.41 -5.37
C ASP A 132 6.99 24.89 -5.70
N ARG A 133 7.95 24.11 -5.21
CA ARG A 133 7.91 22.63 -5.32
C ARG A 133 6.83 21.99 -4.47
N TYR A 134 6.30 22.72 -3.49
CA TYR A 134 5.23 22.26 -2.59
C TYR A 134 4.04 23.23 -2.62
N ILE A 135 2.90 22.79 -2.14
CA ILE A 135 1.70 23.61 -2.10
C ILE A 135 1.69 24.46 -0.84
N PHE A 136 2.03 25.73 -1.00
CA PHE A 136 1.95 26.73 0.07
C PHE A 136 0.90 27.80 -0.23
N ARG A 137 0.24 28.31 0.80
CA ARG A 137 -0.74 29.42 0.72
C ARG A 137 -0.60 30.35 1.91
N ASP A 138 -1.03 31.59 1.71
CA ASP A 138 -1.17 32.53 2.83
C ASP A 138 -2.39 32.16 3.67
N GLY A 139 -2.28 32.35 4.97
CA GLY A 139 -3.40 32.11 5.89
C GLY A 139 -4.46 33.19 5.80
N ARG A 140 -5.63 32.91 6.36
CA ARG A 140 -6.73 33.85 6.58
C ARG A 140 -6.57 34.54 7.93
N GLY A 141 -7.40 35.55 8.18
CA GLY A 141 -7.34 36.39 9.38
C GLY A 141 -6.45 37.61 9.20
N GLU A 142 -6.40 38.49 10.19
CA GLU A 142 -5.68 39.78 10.11
C GLU A 142 -4.15 39.57 10.01
N ASN A 143 -3.64 38.49 10.64
CA ASN A 143 -2.22 38.16 10.68
C ASN A 143 -1.91 36.78 10.05
N GLY A 144 -2.80 36.24 9.21
CA GLY A 144 -2.65 34.92 8.61
C GLY A 144 -2.66 33.76 9.62
N GLU A 145 -3.33 33.94 10.75
CA GLU A 145 -3.37 33.00 11.87
C GLU A 145 -4.31 31.82 11.65
N LEU A 146 -5.21 31.90 10.67
CA LEU A 146 -6.11 30.82 10.28
C LEU A 146 -5.62 30.14 9.00
N PRO A 147 -5.85 28.83 8.83
CA PRO A 147 -5.46 28.12 7.62
C PRO A 147 -6.15 28.72 6.38
N PRO A 148 -5.58 28.53 5.16
CA PRO A 148 -6.18 29.02 3.91
C PRO A 148 -7.62 28.55 3.71
N TYR A 149 -7.87 27.29 4.03
CA TYR A 149 -9.18 26.63 3.98
C TYR A 149 -9.37 25.78 5.23
N ASP A 150 -10.62 25.57 5.65
CA ASP A 150 -10.96 24.74 6.81
C ASP A 150 -10.99 23.25 6.44
N TRP A 151 -9.98 22.81 5.69
CA TRP A 151 -9.86 21.42 5.24
C TRP A 151 -9.43 20.49 6.35
N GLU A 152 -10.05 19.33 6.36
CA GLU A 152 -9.69 18.23 7.24
C GLU A 152 -8.79 17.22 6.51
N SER A 153 -7.68 16.83 7.13
CA SER A 153 -6.79 15.78 6.64
C SER A 153 -7.49 14.43 6.58
N ILE A 154 -7.03 13.56 5.69
CA ILE A 154 -7.52 12.15 5.60
C ILE A 154 -7.31 11.42 6.93
N PHE A 155 -6.21 11.70 7.64
CA PHE A 155 -5.96 11.14 8.97
C PHE A 155 -6.62 11.93 10.11
N GLY A 156 -7.36 12.99 9.81
CA GLY A 156 -8.00 13.86 10.78
C GLY A 156 -7.13 15.06 11.16
N GLY A 157 -7.76 16.04 11.78
CA GLY A 157 -7.11 17.34 12.04
C GLY A 157 -7.07 18.24 10.80
N SER A 158 -6.42 19.39 10.92
CA SER A 158 -6.24 20.31 9.79
C SER A 158 -5.39 19.67 8.69
N ALA A 159 -5.72 19.91 7.43
CA ALA A 159 -4.88 19.57 6.28
C ALA A 159 -3.79 20.65 5.99
N TRP A 160 -3.64 21.61 6.87
CA TRP A 160 -2.71 22.74 6.73
C TRP A 160 -1.89 22.92 7.99
N THR A 161 -0.58 23.11 7.82
CA THR A 161 0.34 23.44 8.91
C THR A 161 1.05 24.77 8.63
N ARG A 162 1.04 25.65 9.62
CA ARG A 162 1.67 26.96 9.54
C ARG A 162 3.18 26.87 9.74
N VAL A 163 3.93 27.61 8.92
CA VAL A 163 5.39 27.74 9.04
C VAL A 163 5.78 29.11 9.63
N GLU A 164 7.05 29.28 9.99
CA GLU A 164 7.56 30.44 10.72
C GLU A 164 7.34 31.79 10.00
N ASP A 165 7.40 31.81 8.66
CA ASP A 165 7.17 33.01 7.87
C ASP A 165 5.70 33.39 7.68
N GLY A 166 4.79 32.59 8.27
CA GLY A 166 3.35 32.86 8.29
C GLY A 166 2.56 32.19 7.18
N GLN A 167 3.20 31.56 6.20
CA GLN A 167 2.50 30.72 5.22
C GLN A 167 2.08 29.38 5.83
N TRP A 168 1.24 28.65 5.10
CA TRP A 168 0.75 27.33 5.43
C TRP A 168 1.05 26.37 4.27
N TYR A 169 1.55 25.19 4.57
CA TYR A 169 1.66 24.12 3.57
C TYR A 169 0.54 23.12 3.68
N LEU A 170 0.15 22.57 2.52
CA LEU A 170 -0.83 21.50 2.42
C LEU A 170 -0.19 20.17 2.79
N HIS A 171 -0.92 19.37 3.57
CA HIS A 171 -0.70 17.94 3.75
C HIS A 171 -2.05 17.22 3.78
N MET A 172 -2.35 16.46 2.75
CA MET A 172 -3.62 15.71 2.68
C MET A 172 -3.66 14.60 3.72
N PHE A 173 -2.49 14.15 4.19
CA PHE A 173 -2.27 13.12 5.20
C PHE A 173 -1.68 13.71 6.49
N ALA A 174 -0.61 13.12 7.04
CA ALA A 174 0.02 13.62 8.26
C ALA A 174 0.75 14.97 8.03
N PRO A 175 0.91 15.80 9.06
CA PRO A 175 1.74 17.02 8.97
C PRO A 175 3.17 16.78 8.51
N GLU A 176 3.68 15.58 8.71
CA GLU A 176 4.99 15.13 8.24
C GLU A 176 5.04 14.83 6.74
N GLN A 177 3.89 14.90 6.03
CA GLN A 177 3.76 14.53 4.62
C GLN A 177 3.32 15.71 3.74
N PRO A 178 4.16 16.75 3.52
CA PRO A 178 3.84 17.90 2.67
C PRO A 178 3.59 17.47 1.22
N ASP A 179 2.48 17.97 0.65
CA ASP A 179 2.06 17.67 -0.72
C ASP A 179 2.93 18.38 -1.75
N TRP A 180 3.40 17.60 -2.75
CA TRP A 180 4.10 18.14 -3.92
C TRP A 180 3.20 19.02 -4.78
N ASN A 181 3.81 20.04 -5.39
CA ASN A 181 3.19 20.84 -6.44
C ASN A 181 3.51 20.24 -7.82
N TRP A 182 2.64 19.38 -8.32
CA TRP A 182 2.81 18.73 -9.63
C TRP A 182 2.62 19.66 -10.83
N ASP A 183 2.40 20.97 -10.65
CA ASP A 183 2.53 21.96 -11.71
C ASP A 183 3.97 22.46 -11.87
N ASN A 184 4.85 22.12 -10.93
CA ASN A 184 6.26 22.47 -10.96
C ASN A 184 7.08 21.44 -11.73
N PRO A 185 7.85 21.83 -12.77
CA PRO A 185 8.64 20.91 -13.58
C PRO A 185 9.77 20.20 -12.81
N ASP A 186 10.30 20.80 -11.74
CA ASP A 186 11.32 20.15 -10.91
C ASP A 186 10.79 18.88 -10.25
N VAL A 187 9.49 18.85 -9.90
CA VAL A 187 8.82 17.69 -9.32
C VAL A 187 8.70 16.57 -10.36
N HIS A 188 8.29 16.89 -11.58
CA HIS A 188 8.26 15.94 -12.69
C HIS A 188 9.64 15.30 -12.93
N GLU A 189 10.68 16.15 -13.02
CA GLU A 189 12.06 15.69 -13.25
C GLU A 189 12.56 14.79 -12.12
N GLU A 190 12.23 15.11 -10.87
CA GLU A 190 12.61 14.31 -9.70
C GLU A 190 12.04 12.90 -9.75
N PHE A 191 10.75 12.77 -10.08
CA PHE A 191 10.13 11.45 -10.20
C PHE A 191 10.60 10.68 -11.43
N ILE A 192 10.88 11.33 -12.55
CA ILE A 192 11.51 10.68 -13.72
C ILE A 192 12.89 10.11 -13.35
N LYS A 193 13.71 10.86 -12.60
CA LYS A 193 15.01 10.37 -12.09
C LYS A 193 14.83 9.18 -11.17
N THR A 194 13.83 9.22 -10.31
CA THR A 194 13.53 8.15 -9.35
C THR A 194 13.08 6.86 -10.07
N LEU A 195 12.20 6.98 -11.05
CA LEU A 195 11.75 5.83 -11.84
C LEU A 195 12.89 5.15 -12.59
N ARG A 196 13.79 5.95 -13.20
CA ARG A 196 14.99 5.40 -13.86
C ARG A 196 15.95 4.76 -12.86
N PHE A 197 16.19 5.43 -11.72
CA PHE A 197 17.08 4.89 -10.69
C PHE A 197 16.68 3.48 -10.27
N TRP A 198 15.42 3.27 -9.88
CA TRP A 198 14.96 1.94 -9.47
C TRP A 198 14.90 0.95 -10.63
N SER A 199 14.55 1.40 -11.82
CA SER A 199 14.58 0.53 -13.02
C SER A 199 16.00 0.06 -13.37
N ASP A 200 17.01 0.93 -13.20
CA ASP A 200 18.42 0.62 -13.40
C ASP A 200 18.95 -0.36 -12.34
N HIS A 201 18.39 -0.34 -11.11
CA HIS A 201 18.61 -1.33 -10.05
C HIS A 201 17.76 -2.60 -10.19
N GLY A 202 17.17 -2.84 -11.35
CA GLY A 202 16.49 -4.10 -11.69
C GLY A 202 15.02 -4.20 -11.29
N THR A 203 14.39 -3.13 -10.81
CA THR A 203 12.95 -3.11 -10.57
C THR A 203 12.19 -3.35 -11.88
N ASP A 204 11.22 -4.27 -11.87
CA ASP A 204 10.40 -4.65 -13.02
C ASP A 204 9.12 -3.84 -13.17
N GLY A 205 8.67 -3.18 -12.10
CA GLY A 205 7.46 -2.36 -12.10
C GLY A 205 7.28 -1.55 -10.82
N PHE A 206 6.20 -0.78 -10.77
CA PHE A 206 5.92 0.13 -9.67
C PHE A 206 4.49 -0.01 -9.15
N ARG A 207 4.28 0.21 -7.87
CA ARG A 207 2.96 0.54 -7.31
C ARG A 207 2.93 2.03 -7.02
N VAL A 208 1.93 2.73 -7.52
CA VAL A 208 1.82 4.18 -7.39
C VAL A 208 0.84 4.52 -6.28
N ASP A 209 1.38 5.03 -5.18
CA ASP A 209 0.62 5.48 -4.03
C ASP A 209 -0.22 6.72 -4.35
N VAL A 210 -1.46 6.77 -3.86
CA VAL A 210 -2.40 7.90 -4.02
C VAL A 210 -2.43 8.44 -5.47
N ALA A 211 -2.41 7.56 -6.45
CA ALA A 211 -2.25 7.89 -7.87
C ALA A 211 -3.27 8.93 -8.39
N HIS A 212 -4.41 9.07 -7.75
CA HIS A 212 -5.50 9.94 -8.18
C HIS A 212 -5.44 11.37 -7.63
N ALA A 213 -4.44 11.71 -6.80
CA ALA A 213 -4.39 12.99 -6.10
C ALA A 213 -3.20 13.89 -6.46
N LEU A 214 -2.36 13.51 -7.46
CA LEU A 214 -1.16 14.27 -7.80
C LEU A 214 -1.48 15.69 -8.28
N LYS A 215 -2.39 15.81 -9.25
CA LYS A 215 -2.77 17.11 -9.85
C LYS A 215 -3.91 17.75 -9.06
N LYS A 216 -3.70 18.99 -8.65
CA LYS A 216 -4.65 19.78 -7.86
C LYS A 216 -4.88 21.16 -8.50
N ASP A 217 -6.13 21.56 -8.67
CA ASP A 217 -6.49 22.91 -9.12
C ASP A 217 -6.73 23.84 -7.91
N MET A 218 -5.64 24.38 -7.39
CA MET A 218 -5.68 25.29 -6.24
C MET A 218 -6.28 26.67 -6.55
N ASN A 219 -6.65 26.91 -7.81
CA ASN A 219 -7.30 28.15 -8.25
C ASN A 219 -8.77 27.92 -8.65
N SER A 220 -9.27 26.72 -8.49
CA SER A 220 -10.68 26.40 -8.75
C SER A 220 -11.61 27.33 -7.96
N PRO A 221 -12.69 27.84 -8.56
CA PRO A 221 -13.68 28.62 -7.82
C PRO A 221 -14.36 27.83 -6.69
N GLU A 222 -14.33 26.50 -6.77
CA GLU A 222 -14.93 25.58 -5.78
C GLU A 222 -13.93 25.14 -4.70
N ILE A 223 -12.69 25.61 -4.74
CA ILE A 223 -11.62 25.10 -3.87
C ILE A 223 -11.93 25.22 -2.38
N ALA A 224 -12.69 26.25 -1.98
CA ALA A 224 -13.10 26.45 -0.60
C ALA A 224 -14.28 25.52 -0.16
N GLU A 225 -14.94 24.88 -1.11
CA GLU A 225 -16.13 24.03 -0.89
C GLU A 225 -15.77 22.54 -0.84
N VAL A 226 -14.54 22.17 -1.14
CA VAL A 226 -14.04 20.78 -1.13
C VAL A 226 -13.10 20.54 0.03
N SER A 227 -12.88 19.25 0.35
CA SER A 227 -11.96 18.82 1.39
C SER A 227 -11.24 17.52 0.97
N PRO A 228 -10.03 17.25 1.45
CA PRO A 228 -9.39 15.95 1.29
C PRO A 228 -10.26 14.74 1.70
N ARG A 229 -11.19 14.92 2.63
CA ARG A 229 -12.10 13.84 3.07
C ARG A 229 -13.26 13.55 2.12
N ASP A 230 -13.49 14.37 1.10
CA ASP A 230 -14.58 14.14 0.14
C ASP A 230 -14.29 12.96 -0.80
N GLY A 231 -13.02 12.66 -1.03
CA GLY A 231 -12.57 11.64 -1.97
C GLY A 231 -12.89 11.96 -3.44
N ALA A 232 -12.53 11.07 -4.34
CA ALA A 232 -12.76 11.21 -5.79
C ALA A 232 -14.21 10.85 -6.15
N ASN A 233 -15.15 11.73 -5.87
CA ASN A 233 -16.60 11.49 -6.00
C ASN A 233 -17.19 11.92 -7.35
N ARG A 234 -16.40 12.51 -8.28
CA ARG A 234 -16.84 12.96 -9.61
C ARG A 234 -16.41 12.00 -10.71
N ILE A 235 -17.15 11.98 -11.82
CA ILE A 235 -16.89 11.07 -12.95
C ILE A 235 -16.35 11.79 -14.20
N ASP A 236 -16.21 13.11 -14.15
CA ASP A 236 -15.82 13.97 -15.28
C ASP A 236 -14.37 14.51 -15.17
N GLY A 237 -13.65 14.18 -14.08
CA GLY A 237 -12.30 14.67 -13.85
C GLY A 237 -12.22 16.16 -13.46
N SER A 238 -13.33 16.74 -12.99
CA SER A 238 -13.41 18.16 -12.62
C SER A 238 -13.18 18.45 -11.13
N HIS A 239 -12.97 17.39 -10.29
CA HIS A 239 -12.75 17.61 -8.87
C HIS A 239 -11.43 18.37 -8.62
N PRO A 240 -11.42 19.46 -7.80
CA PRO A 240 -10.21 20.26 -7.61
C PRO A 240 -9.01 19.48 -7.06
N LEU A 241 -9.24 18.47 -6.21
CA LEU A 241 -8.17 17.76 -5.49
C LEU A 241 -7.91 16.34 -5.99
N PHE A 242 -8.87 15.70 -6.69
CA PHE A 242 -8.80 14.27 -7.00
C PHE A 242 -9.20 13.96 -8.42
N ASP A 243 -8.59 12.91 -8.99
CA ASP A 243 -8.98 12.26 -10.24
C ASP A 243 -9.15 13.26 -11.40
N ARG A 244 -8.25 14.24 -11.46
CA ARG A 244 -8.23 15.23 -12.51
C ARG A 244 -7.74 14.62 -13.82
N ASN A 245 -8.29 15.10 -14.94
CA ASN A 245 -7.85 14.64 -16.25
C ASN A 245 -6.37 14.91 -16.51
N GLU A 246 -5.82 15.98 -15.94
CA GLU A 246 -4.42 16.38 -16.10
C GLU A 246 -3.42 15.42 -15.43
N VAL A 247 -3.87 14.53 -14.51
CA VAL A 247 -2.98 13.53 -13.90
C VAL A 247 -2.46 12.53 -14.93
N HIS A 248 -3.25 12.25 -15.96
CA HIS A 248 -2.88 11.33 -17.04
C HIS A 248 -1.74 11.87 -17.93
N GLU A 249 -1.50 13.18 -17.94
CA GLU A 249 -0.32 13.77 -18.59
C GLU A 249 0.96 13.36 -17.87
N VAL A 250 0.94 13.32 -16.53
CA VAL A 250 2.06 12.85 -15.69
C VAL A 250 2.34 11.38 -16.02
N TYR A 251 1.31 10.55 -16.07
CA TYR A 251 1.48 9.11 -16.32
C TYR A 251 1.89 8.81 -17.76
N ALA A 252 1.46 9.61 -18.72
CA ALA A 252 1.97 9.52 -20.09
C ALA A 252 3.48 9.88 -20.19
N GLU A 253 4.00 10.76 -19.33
CA GLU A 253 5.43 11.00 -19.21
C GLU A 253 6.15 9.78 -18.60
N TRP A 254 5.60 9.19 -17.53
CA TRP A 254 6.16 8.01 -16.88
C TRP A 254 6.16 6.80 -17.84
N ARG A 255 5.10 6.64 -18.65
CA ARG A 255 5.03 5.60 -19.67
C ARG A 255 6.20 5.70 -20.66
N LYS A 256 6.66 6.89 -21.02
CA LYS A 256 7.86 7.05 -21.87
C LYS A 256 9.09 6.50 -21.19
N VAL A 257 9.26 6.75 -19.88
CA VAL A 257 10.37 6.19 -19.09
C VAL A 257 10.26 4.66 -19.02
N PHE A 258 9.07 4.12 -18.74
CA PHE A 258 8.86 2.69 -18.67
C PHE A 258 9.22 1.98 -19.98
N ASN A 259 8.96 2.62 -21.12
CA ASN A 259 9.25 2.11 -22.45
C ASN A 259 10.75 2.24 -22.85
N GLU A 260 11.60 2.86 -22.03
CA GLU A 260 13.05 2.87 -22.23
C GLU A 260 13.70 1.51 -21.91
N TYR A 261 12.97 0.62 -21.23
CA TYR A 261 13.46 -0.68 -20.75
C TYR A 261 12.91 -1.86 -21.56
N ASP A 262 13.62 -2.98 -21.55
CA ASP A 262 13.21 -4.23 -22.20
C ASP A 262 13.31 -5.41 -21.21
N PRO A 263 12.19 -6.01 -20.80
CA PRO A 263 10.81 -5.63 -21.13
C PRO A 263 10.43 -4.26 -20.55
N PRO A 264 9.44 -3.57 -21.15
CA PRO A 264 8.95 -2.30 -20.61
C PRO A 264 8.46 -2.45 -19.18
N ARG A 265 8.72 -1.43 -18.34
CA ARG A 265 8.16 -1.39 -16.99
C ARG A 265 6.64 -1.13 -17.04
N PHE A 266 5.95 -1.47 -15.96
CA PHE A 266 4.54 -1.17 -15.77
C PHE A 266 4.33 -0.54 -14.41
N ALA A 267 3.13 -0.03 -14.16
CA ALA A 267 2.74 0.33 -12.81
C ALA A 267 1.29 -0.08 -12.53
N VAL A 268 1.00 -0.30 -11.25
CA VAL A 268 -0.35 -0.46 -10.73
C VAL A 268 -0.71 0.77 -9.88
N ALA A 269 -1.81 1.42 -10.21
CA ALA A 269 -2.30 2.58 -9.47
C ALA A 269 -3.03 2.16 -8.19
N GLU A 270 -2.67 2.77 -7.07
CA GLU A 270 -3.61 2.89 -5.96
C GLU A 270 -4.49 4.12 -6.21
N GLY A 271 -5.72 3.85 -6.66
CA GLY A 271 -6.66 4.90 -7.04
C GLY A 271 -8.05 4.64 -6.49
N TRP A 272 -8.43 5.42 -5.47
CA TRP A 272 -9.79 5.42 -4.92
C TRP A 272 -10.70 6.31 -5.77
N VAL A 273 -10.91 5.89 -7.03
CA VAL A 273 -11.69 6.62 -8.02
C VAL A 273 -12.98 5.86 -8.36
N ARG A 274 -13.92 6.58 -8.98
CA ARG A 274 -15.16 5.98 -9.47
C ARG A 274 -14.86 4.88 -10.49
N PRO A 275 -15.60 3.75 -10.46
CA PRO A 275 -15.39 2.65 -11.41
C PRO A 275 -15.39 3.11 -12.88
N GLU A 276 -16.22 4.11 -13.19
CA GLU A 276 -16.35 4.66 -14.54
C GLU A 276 -15.07 5.33 -15.06
N ARG A 277 -14.09 5.60 -14.19
CA ARG A 277 -12.83 6.27 -14.52
C ARG A 277 -11.57 5.40 -14.35
N GLN A 278 -11.69 4.24 -13.72
CA GLN A 278 -10.56 3.35 -13.45
C GLN A 278 -9.80 2.96 -14.73
N TYR A 279 -10.53 2.79 -15.87
CA TYR A 279 -9.92 2.41 -17.14
C TYR A 279 -8.89 3.43 -17.67
N LEU A 280 -8.95 4.68 -17.24
CA LEU A 280 -7.97 5.71 -17.64
C LEU A 280 -6.59 5.35 -17.10
N TYR A 281 -6.49 5.07 -15.79
CA TYR A 281 -5.24 4.67 -15.11
C TYR A 281 -4.70 3.33 -15.61
N ALA A 282 -5.60 2.38 -15.89
CA ALA A 282 -5.24 1.06 -16.38
C ALA A 282 -4.86 1.04 -17.87
N SER A 283 -4.96 2.16 -18.58
CA SER A 283 -4.61 2.26 -20.00
C SER A 283 -3.14 1.88 -20.23
N LYS A 284 -2.87 1.24 -21.38
CA LYS A 284 -1.51 0.93 -21.85
C LYS A 284 -0.66 2.19 -22.11
N ASP A 285 -1.30 3.33 -22.34
CA ASP A 285 -0.64 4.61 -22.58
C ASP A 285 -0.41 5.39 -21.27
N ASP A 286 -0.85 4.82 -20.14
CA ASP A 286 -0.79 5.34 -18.79
C ASP A 286 0.01 4.34 -17.90
N LEU A 287 -0.47 3.98 -16.71
CA LEU A 287 0.23 3.10 -15.77
C LEU A 287 0.18 1.62 -16.17
N GLY A 288 -0.94 1.16 -16.70
CA GLY A 288 -1.17 -0.21 -17.14
C GLY A 288 -2.16 -0.99 -16.28
N GLN A 289 -2.21 -0.73 -14.98
CA GLN A 289 -3.15 -1.35 -14.03
C GLN A 289 -3.65 -0.36 -12.99
N ILE A 290 -4.78 -0.69 -12.37
CA ILE A 290 -5.34 -0.01 -11.19
C ILE A 290 -5.97 -1.05 -10.26
N PHE A 291 -5.81 -0.90 -8.94
CA PHE A 291 -6.42 -1.81 -7.97
C PHE A 291 -7.95 -1.76 -7.98
N ASN A 292 -8.57 -2.93 -7.96
CA ASN A 292 -10.01 -3.08 -7.79
C ASN A 292 -10.37 -3.18 -6.30
N PHE A 293 -10.38 -2.05 -5.60
CA PHE A 293 -10.77 -2.00 -4.18
C PHE A 293 -12.25 -2.32 -3.95
N SER A 294 -13.08 -2.20 -4.98
CA SER A 294 -14.47 -2.66 -4.85
C SER A 294 -14.54 -4.16 -4.59
N PHE A 295 -13.64 -4.97 -5.19
CA PHE A 295 -13.55 -6.41 -4.90
C PHE A 295 -13.08 -6.66 -3.46
N ALA A 296 -12.05 -5.93 -3.01
CA ALA A 296 -11.46 -6.07 -1.68
C ALA A 296 -12.45 -5.80 -0.54
N THR A 297 -13.31 -4.78 -0.66
CA THR A 297 -14.15 -4.29 0.44
C THR A 297 -15.55 -4.85 0.49
N LYS A 298 -15.94 -5.76 -0.43
CA LYS A 298 -17.31 -6.30 -0.50
C LYS A 298 -17.68 -7.21 0.67
N LEU A 299 -18.97 -7.20 1.00
CA LEU A 299 -19.62 -8.23 1.80
C LEU A 299 -19.45 -9.61 1.16
N TRP A 300 -19.36 -10.66 1.98
CA TRP A 300 -19.44 -12.03 1.52
C TRP A 300 -20.87 -12.37 1.04
N ALA A 301 -21.21 -11.85 -0.13
CA ALA A 301 -22.50 -12.05 -0.77
C ALA A 301 -22.33 -12.15 -2.29
N ARG A 302 -23.06 -13.08 -2.91
CA ARG A 302 -22.97 -13.34 -4.35
C ARG A 302 -23.08 -12.09 -5.19
N ASN A 303 -24.10 -11.25 -4.97
CA ASN A 303 -24.35 -10.08 -5.80
C ASN A 303 -23.21 -9.03 -5.68
N ASN A 304 -22.65 -8.88 -4.46
CA ASN A 304 -21.56 -7.95 -4.23
C ASN A 304 -20.28 -8.34 -5.00
N PHE A 305 -19.92 -9.63 -4.98
CA PHE A 305 -18.77 -10.11 -5.76
C PHE A 305 -19.05 -10.06 -7.27
N HIS A 306 -20.26 -10.41 -7.69
CA HIS A 306 -20.65 -10.35 -9.10
C HIS A 306 -20.51 -8.93 -9.67
N GLU A 307 -21.05 -7.92 -8.98
CA GLU A 307 -20.91 -6.51 -9.37
C GLU A 307 -19.45 -6.05 -9.45
N ALA A 308 -18.62 -6.43 -8.46
CA ALA A 308 -17.21 -6.05 -8.44
C ALA A 308 -16.39 -6.74 -9.54
N ILE A 309 -16.75 -7.98 -9.88
CA ILE A 309 -16.12 -8.73 -10.97
C ILE A 309 -16.50 -8.14 -12.33
N GLU A 310 -17.79 -7.87 -12.55
CA GLU A 310 -18.25 -7.24 -13.80
C GLU A 310 -17.56 -5.89 -14.02
N ALA A 311 -17.51 -5.04 -12.98
CA ALA A 311 -16.84 -3.74 -13.08
C ALA A 311 -15.32 -3.88 -13.35
N GLY A 312 -14.65 -4.84 -12.75
CA GLY A 312 -13.23 -5.11 -13.01
C GLY A 312 -12.96 -5.59 -14.45
N ILE A 313 -13.80 -6.49 -14.95
CA ILE A 313 -13.71 -6.97 -16.33
C ILE A 313 -14.00 -5.83 -17.33
N GLU A 314 -15.05 -5.03 -17.09
CA GLU A 314 -15.35 -3.86 -17.92
C GLU A 314 -14.18 -2.86 -17.95
N THR A 315 -13.56 -2.61 -16.80
CA THR A 315 -12.37 -1.75 -16.72
C THR A 315 -11.23 -2.29 -17.59
N ALA A 316 -10.96 -3.60 -17.54
CA ALA A 316 -9.94 -4.23 -18.36
C ALA A 316 -10.25 -4.15 -19.86
N GLU A 317 -11.50 -4.40 -20.25
CA GLU A 317 -11.94 -4.30 -21.65
C GLU A 317 -11.81 -2.86 -22.19
N ARG A 318 -12.23 -1.86 -21.41
CA ARG A 318 -12.15 -0.43 -21.78
C ARG A 318 -10.73 0.10 -21.86
N SER A 319 -9.86 -0.34 -20.96
CA SER A 319 -8.44 0.07 -20.92
C SER A 319 -7.60 -0.65 -21.98
N GLY A 320 -8.05 -1.81 -22.47
CA GLY A 320 -7.25 -2.71 -23.29
C GLY A 320 -6.09 -3.35 -22.52
N SER A 321 -6.24 -3.48 -21.19
CA SER A 321 -5.24 -4.02 -20.27
C SER A 321 -5.80 -5.22 -19.50
N SER A 322 -5.44 -5.39 -18.23
CA SER A 322 -5.89 -6.50 -17.38
C SER A 322 -6.67 -6.02 -16.16
N ALA A 323 -7.57 -6.86 -15.66
CA ALA A 323 -8.15 -6.66 -14.35
C ALA A 323 -7.12 -6.95 -13.25
N THR A 324 -7.32 -6.37 -12.07
CA THR A 324 -6.58 -6.67 -10.85
C THR A 324 -7.52 -7.16 -9.78
N TRP A 325 -7.12 -8.18 -9.06
CA TRP A 325 -7.90 -8.75 -7.97
C TRP A 325 -7.08 -8.69 -6.68
N VAL A 326 -7.68 -8.21 -5.60
CA VAL A 326 -7.03 -8.04 -4.31
C VAL A 326 -8.04 -8.26 -3.20
N LEU A 327 -7.73 -9.11 -2.24
CA LEU A 327 -8.59 -9.38 -1.08
C LEU A 327 -8.12 -8.63 0.18
N SER A 328 -6.84 -8.42 0.36
CA SER A 328 -6.25 -7.68 1.48
C SER A 328 -5.00 -6.92 1.04
N ASN A 329 -4.64 -5.90 1.80
CA ASN A 329 -3.38 -5.19 1.73
C ASN A 329 -3.01 -4.66 3.12
N HIS A 330 -1.97 -3.86 3.23
CA HIS A 330 -1.50 -3.26 4.48
C HIS A 330 -2.36 -2.10 5.00
N ASP A 331 -3.42 -1.71 4.29
CA ASP A 331 -4.31 -0.59 4.64
C ASP A 331 -5.74 -1.02 5.00
N ILE A 332 -6.09 -2.27 4.73
CA ILE A 332 -7.42 -2.79 5.04
C ILE A 332 -7.34 -4.02 5.96
N ILE A 333 -8.32 -4.14 6.83
CA ILE A 333 -8.46 -5.27 7.75
C ILE A 333 -8.48 -6.59 6.95
N ARG A 334 -7.74 -7.58 7.40
CA ARG A 334 -7.59 -8.89 6.73
C ARG A 334 -8.94 -9.49 6.36
N HIS A 335 -9.06 -9.98 5.14
CA HIS A 335 -10.32 -10.52 4.63
C HIS A 335 -10.83 -11.74 5.42
N ALA A 336 -9.95 -12.56 5.99
CA ALA A 336 -10.35 -13.68 6.85
C ALA A 336 -11.20 -13.20 8.02
N THR A 337 -10.79 -12.12 8.71
CA THR A 337 -11.58 -11.48 9.77
C THR A 337 -12.84 -10.82 9.22
N ARG A 338 -12.75 -10.04 8.14
CA ARG A 338 -13.94 -9.40 7.56
C ARG A 338 -15.02 -10.42 7.18
N PHE A 339 -14.63 -11.58 6.70
CA PHE A 339 -15.55 -12.67 6.37
C PHE A 339 -16.02 -13.50 7.59
N ALA A 340 -15.26 -13.44 8.70
CA ALA A 340 -15.64 -14.05 9.98
C ALA A 340 -16.67 -13.23 10.76
N LEU A 341 -16.71 -11.91 10.54
CA LEU A 341 -17.65 -10.99 11.18
C LEU A 341 -19.06 -11.07 10.56
N PRO A 342 -20.10 -10.56 11.23
CA PRO A 342 -21.45 -10.54 10.68
C PRO A 342 -21.52 -9.83 9.34
N GLN A 343 -22.16 -10.44 8.35
CA GLN A 343 -22.38 -9.89 7.02
C GLN A 343 -23.76 -9.19 7.01
N ILE A 344 -23.78 -7.88 7.26
CA ILE A 344 -25.03 -7.13 7.44
C ILE A 344 -25.36 -6.39 6.13
N PRO A 345 -26.40 -6.77 5.39
CA PRO A 345 -26.82 -6.07 4.18
C PRO A 345 -27.09 -4.58 4.43
N ALA A 346 -26.77 -3.76 3.45
CA ALA A 346 -26.88 -2.28 3.51
C ALA A 346 -25.96 -1.59 4.53
N THR A 347 -25.01 -2.32 5.12
CA THR A 347 -23.96 -1.76 5.97
C THR A 347 -22.62 -1.90 5.26
N ASP A 348 -21.76 -0.92 5.43
CA ASP A 348 -20.37 -1.04 4.94
C ASP A 348 -19.63 -2.08 5.78
N GLN A 349 -19.18 -3.16 5.13
CA GLN A 349 -18.47 -4.25 5.81
C GLN A 349 -17.12 -3.77 6.36
N HIS A 350 -16.47 -2.84 5.68
CA HIS A 350 -15.25 -2.25 6.16
C HIS A 350 -15.51 -1.51 7.49
N GLN A 351 -16.60 -0.74 7.60
CA GLN A 351 -16.95 -0.04 8.83
C GLN A 351 -17.26 -0.98 10.00
N ILE A 352 -17.90 -2.13 9.74
CA ILE A 352 -18.13 -3.16 10.78
C ILE A 352 -16.79 -3.67 11.32
N ALA A 353 -15.83 -3.93 10.43
CA ALA A 353 -14.52 -4.42 10.82
C ALA A 353 -13.72 -3.34 11.56
N VAL A 354 -13.78 -2.08 11.13
CA VAL A 354 -13.17 -0.94 11.82
C VAL A 354 -13.74 -0.77 13.23
N ASP A 355 -15.07 -0.84 13.41
CA ASP A 355 -15.69 -0.78 14.75
C ASP A 355 -15.26 -1.97 15.63
N TRP A 356 -15.08 -3.16 15.02
CA TRP A 356 -14.63 -4.33 15.73
C TRP A 356 -13.18 -4.18 16.23
N VAL A 357 -12.27 -3.68 15.40
CA VAL A 357 -10.87 -3.38 15.78
C VAL A 357 -10.83 -2.29 16.84
N LEU A 358 -11.59 -1.20 16.68
CA LEU A 358 -11.66 -0.10 17.65
C LEU A 358 -12.05 -0.57 19.07
N ARG A 359 -12.83 -1.65 19.16
CA ARG A 359 -13.30 -2.24 20.42
C ARG A 359 -12.56 -3.50 20.82
N ASP A 360 -11.30 -3.62 20.43
CA ASP A 360 -10.42 -4.74 20.77
C ASP A 360 -11.02 -6.12 20.40
N GLY A 361 -11.72 -6.21 19.28
CA GLY A 361 -12.37 -7.44 18.88
C GLY A 361 -13.64 -7.83 19.64
N LYS A 362 -14.25 -6.92 20.41
CA LYS A 362 -15.33 -7.26 21.36
C LYS A 362 -16.74 -6.84 20.91
N SER A 363 -16.87 -6.00 19.86
CA SER A 363 -18.20 -5.51 19.42
C SER A 363 -19.04 -6.58 18.71
N TYR A 364 -18.37 -7.52 18.03
CA TYR A 364 -19.01 -8.63 17.31
C TYR A 364 -18.27 -9.93 17.59
N THR A 365 -18.98 -11.07 17.44
CA THR A 365 -18.34 -12.38 17.51
C THR A 365 -17.64 -12.70 16.19
N GLU A 366 -16.34 -12.86 16.23
CA GLU A 366 -15.53 -13.38 15.11
C GLU A 366 -15.69 -14.92 15.05
N ASN A 367 -16.31 -15.40 13.97
CA ASN A 367 -16.40 -16.84 13.72
C ASN A 367 -15.26 -17.28 12.80
N ARG A 368 -14.10 -17.60 13.39
CA ARG A 368 -12.87 -17.95 12.63
C ARG A 368 -13.06 -19.19 11.74
N GLU A 369 -13.78 -20.21 12.18
CA GLU A 369 -14.06 -21.38 11.35
C GLU A 369 -14.80 -21.00 10.05
N LEU A 370 -15.82 -20.15 10.15
CA LEU A 370 -16.56 -19.65 9.00
C LEU A 370 -15.72 -18.69 8.16
N GLY A 371 -14.94 -17.81 8.80
CA GLY A 371 -14.02 -16.90 8.17
C GLY A 371 -13.00 -17.64 7.29
N THR A 372 -12.36 -18.66 7.83
CA THR A 372 -11.42 -19.53 7.08
C THR A 372 -12.09 -20.18 5.88
N LYS A 373 -13.29 -20.77 6.04
CA LYS A 373 -14.02 -21.38 4.91
C LYS A 373 -14.32 -20.37 3.80
N ARG A 374 -14.70 -19.15 4.15
CA ARG A 374 -14.97 -18.07 3.20
C ARG A 374 -13.70 -17.54 2.55
N ALA A 375 -12.62 -17.38 3.31
CA ALA A 375 -11.32 -16.97 2.78
C ALA A 375 -10.78 -17.98 1.76
N ARG A 376 -10.86 -19.28 2.07
CA ARG A 376 -10.51 -20.36 1.12
C ARG A 376 -11.35 -20.30 -0.17
N ALA A 377 -12.64 -20.04 -0.06
CA ALA A 377 -13.51 -19.91 -1.23
C ALA A 377 -13.24 -18.61 -2.02
N ALA A 378 -12.89 -17.49 -1.34
CA ALA A 378 -12.51 -16.24 -1.96
C ALA A 378 -11.20 -16.37 -2.75
N LEU A 379 -10.18 -17.03 -2.20
CA LEU A 379 -8.96 -17.36 -2.91
C LEU A 379 -9.25 -18.12 -4.22
N LEU A 380 -10.05 -19.17 -4.15
CA LEU A 380 -10.38 -19.98 -5.34
C LEU A 380 -11.13 -19.15 -6.39
N LEU A 381 -12.00 -18.24 -5.96
CA LEU A 381 -12.67 -17.30 -6.85
C LEU A 381 -11.65 -16.35 -7.51
N GLU A 382 -10.79 -15.72 -6.72
CA GLU A 382 -9.76 -14.79 -7.19
C GLU A 382 -8.82 -15.46 -8.20
N MET A 383 -8.33 -16.67 -7.89
CA MET A 383 -7.44 -17.42 -8.78
C MET A 383 -8.12 -17.91 -10.06
N ALA A 384 -9.43 -18.02 -10.09
CA ALA A 384 -10.18 -18.39 -11.30
C ALA A 384 -10.52 -17.21 -12.21
N LEU A 385 -10.30 -15.96 -11.77
CA LEU A 385 -10.60 -14.76 -12.55
C LEU A 385 -9.44 -14.41 -13.50
N PRO A 386 -9.73 -13.87 -14.70
CA PRO A 386 -8.71 -13.39 -15.62
C PRO A 386 -8.07 -12.09 -15.13
N GLY A 387 -6.79 -11.88 -15.41
CA GLY A 387 -6.06 -10.70 -14.97
C GLY A 387 -5.02 -11.03 -13.88
N SER A 388 -4.48 -10.07 -13.18
CA SER A 388 -3.50 -10.27 -12.09
C SER A 388 -4.18 -10.39 -10.73
N ALA A 389 -3.54 -11.11 -9.82
CA ALA A 389 -3.97 -11.26 -8.44
C ALA A 389 -2.88 -10.71 -7.50
N TYR A 390 -3.29 -10.02 -6.44
CA TYR A 390 -2.40 -9.42 -5.45
C TYR A 390 -2.68 -10.02 -4.09
N ILE A 391 -1.71 -10.74 -3.55
CA ILE A 391 -1.78 -11.44 -2.27
C ILE A 391 -0.99 -10.63 -1.23
N TYR A 392 -1.61 -10.31 -0.11
CA TYR A 392 -0.92 -9.66 1.01
C TYR A 392 -0.27 -10.70 1.92
N GLN A 393 0.96 -10.45 2.38
CA GLN A 393 1.69 -11.33 3.30
C GLN A 393 0.82 -11.82 4.47
N GLY A 394 0.84 -13.12 4.72
CA GLY A 394 0.04 -13.79 5.75
C GLY A 394 -1.37 -14.20 5.31
N GLU A 395 -1.83 -13.82 4.11
CA GLU A 395 -3.05 -14.41 3.55
C GLU A 395 -2.90 -15.90 3.32
N GLU A 396 -1.76 -16.31 2.81
CA GLU A 396 -1.42 -17.73 2.55
C GLU A 396 -1.32 -18.55 3.83
N LEU A 397 -1.13 -17.90 4.97
CA LEU A 397 -1.18 -18.52 6.29
C LEU A 397 -2.58 -18.49 6.92
N GLY A 398 -3.56 -17.87 6.26
CA GLY A 398 -4.91 -17.70 6.80
C GLY A 398 -5.00 -16.77 8.00
N LEU A 399 -4.06 -15.85 8.16
CA LEU A 399 -4.00 -14.94 9.31
C LEU A 399 -5.24 -14.08 9.43
N PHE A 400 -5.73 -13.95 10.66
CA PHE A 400 -6.76 -13.01 11.07
C PHE A 400 -6.15 -11.68 11.50
N GLU A 401 -6.99 -10.66 11.63
CA GLU A 401 -6.62 -9.35 12.15
C GLU A 401 -6.30 -9.41 13.64
N VAL A 402 -5.29 -8.63 14.07
CA VAL A 402 -4.97 -8.48 15.50
C VAL A 402 -5.63 -7.20 16.02
N ALA A 403 -6.82 -7.35 16.61
CA ALA A 403 -7.63 -6.21 17.03
C ALA A 403 -7.25 -5.63 18.40
N ASP A 404 -6.59 -6.41 19.25
CA ASP A 404 -6.37 -6.12 20.67
C ASP A 404 -4.98 -5.58 20.99
N ILE A 405 -4.27 -5.04 19.99
CA ILE A 405 -3.00 -4.33 20.21
C ILE A 405 -3.24 -3.20 21.22
N PRO A 406 -2.45 -3.11 22.31
CA PRO A 406 -2.54 -2.01 23.28
C PRO A 406 -2.33 -0.64 22.61
N TRP A 407 -3.08 0.37 23.04
CA TRP A 407 -3.02 1.72 22.45
C TRP A 407 -1.62 2.36 22.51
N ASP A 408 -0.83 2.05 23.53
CA ASP A 408 0.54 2.51 23.71
C ASP A 408 1.59 1.76 22.88
N GLN A 409 1.14 0.74 22.13
CA GLN A 409 1.97 -0.03 21.19
C GLN A 409 1.55 0.16 19.73
N LEU A 410 0.56 1.03 19.46
CA LEU A 410 0.16 1.37 18.12
C LEU A 410 1.17 2.31 17.45
N GLU A 411 1.35 2.18 16.15
CA GLU A 411 2.28 2.98 15.34
C GLU A 411 1.57 3.80 14.25
N ASP A 412 0.34 3.43 13.89
CA ASP A 412 -0.42 4.09 12.82
C ASP A 412 -0.83 5.52 13.23
N PRO A 413 -0.46 6.56 12.42
CA PRO A 413 -0.79 7.95 12.72
C PRO A 413 -2.29 8.21 12.83
N SER A 414 -3.13 7.47 12.13
CA SER A 414 -4.59 7.62 12.20
C SER A 414 -5.16 7.34 13.60
N ALA A 415 -4.45 6.55 14.43
CA ALA A 415 -4.83 6.31 15.82
C ALA A 415 -4.55 7.51 16.73
N PHE A 416 -3.59 8.36 16.38
CA PHE A 416 -3.04 9.40 17.26
C PHE A 416 -3.40 10.83 16.86
N THR A 417 -4.06 11.04 15.72
CA THR A 417 -4.49 12.40 15.34
C THR A 417 -5.47 12.97 16.36
N SER A 418 -5.43 14.27 16.56
CA SER A 418 -6.25 14.94 17.58
C SER A 418 -7.75 14.71 17.44
N GLN A 419 -8.25 14.49 16.23
CA GLN A 419 -9.66 14.22 15.96
C GLN A 419 -10.02 12.73 16.03
N ASN A 420 -9.06 11.85 15.74
CA ASN A 420 -9.28 10.41 15.71
C ASN A 420 -8.84 9.72 17.02
N ASN A 421 -8.26 10.45 17.96
CA ASN A 421 -7.80 9.87 19.20
C ASN A 421 -8.94 9.17 19.96
N GLY A 422 -8.86 7.84 20.05
CA GLY A 422 -9.92 7.00 20.61
C GLY A 422 -11.12 6.76 19.69
N VAL A 423 -11.06 7.15 18.40
CA VAL A 423 -12.12 6.93 17.41
C VAL A 423 -11.72 5.87 16.37
N LEU A 424 -10.44 5.83 15.97
CA LEU A 424 -9.87 4.81 15.10
C LEU A 424 -8.67 4.16 15.78
N LYS A 425 -8.48 2.88 15.58
CA LYS A 425 -7.32 2.13 16.09
C LYS A 425 -6.22 1.96 15.03
N GLY A 426 -6.45 2.47 13.83
CA GLY A 426 -5.50 2.39 12.73
C GLY A 426 -5.44 1.03 12.06
N ARG A 427 -4.33 0.80 11.35
CA ARG A 427 -4.09 -0.33 10.45
C ARG A 427 -3.10 -1.36 11.01
N ASP A 428 -2.59 -1.16 12.21
CA ASP A 428 -1.50 -1.98 12.77
C ASP A 428 -1.85 -3.45 12.91
N GLY A 429 -3.15 -3.77 13.08
CA GLY A 429 -3.62 -5.15 13.24
C GLY A 429 -3.34 -6.06 12.04
N CYS A 430 -3.30 -5.53 10.81
CA CYS A 430 -2.88 -6.29 9.64
C CYS A 430 -1.36 -6.23 9.37
N ARG A 431 -0.62 -5.39 10.11
CA ARG A 431 0.82 -5.15 9.95
C ARG A 431 1.68 -5.86 10.98
N VAL A 432 1.09 -6.68 11.85
CA VAL A 432 1.83 -7.48 12.84
C VAL A 432 2.82 -8.42 12.15
N PRO A 433 4.06 -8.54 12.63
CA PRO A 433 5.08 -9.43 12.09
C PRO A 433 4.65 -10.86 11.87
N LEU A 434 5.09 -11.48 10.75
CA LEU A 434 4.69 -12.83 10.36
C LEU A 434 5.25 -13.90 11.30
N PRO A 435 4.47 -14.98 11.59
CA PRO A 435 4.97 -16.14 12.28
C PRO A 435 5.56 -17.15 11.28
N TRP A 436 6.85 -17.43 11.39
CA TRP A 436 7.55 -18.40 10.56
C TRP A 436 7.61 -19.78 11.19
N VAL A 437 7.71 -19.84 12.53
CA VAL A 437 7.74 -21.11 13.28
C VAL A 437 6.77 -21.08 14.45
N SER A 438 6.22 -22.25 14.78
CA SER A 438 5.27 -22.41 15.89
C SER A 438 5.93 -22.31 17.27
N ALA A 439 7.23 -22.61 17.36
CA ALA A 439 7.98 -22.50 18.60
C ALA A 439 8.29 -21.03 18.91
N ASP A 440 7.75 -20.53 20.02
CA ASP A 440 7.98 -19.17 20.52
C ASP A 440 9.15 -19.16 21.53
N ALA A 441 10.29 -19.73 21.15
CA ALA A 441 11.45 -19.84 22.03
C ALA A 441 12.12 -18.50 22.34
N ASP A 442 11.90 -17.51 21.47
CA ASP A 442 12.49 -16.17 21.46
C ASP A 442 11.47 -15.05 21.58
N GLY A 443 10.16 -15.37 21.62
CA GLY A 443 9.06 -14.40 21.70
C GLY A 443 8.73 -13.71 20.37
N SER A 444 9.14 -14.30 19.21
CA SER A 444 8.94 -13.72 17.89
C SER A 444 8.34 -14.68 16.85
N PHE A 445 8.04 -15.92 17.22
CA PHE A 445 7.63 -16.98 16.30
C PHE A 445 8.54 -17.11 15.06
N GLY A 446 9.87 -16.90 15.25
CA GLY A 446 10.86 -16.96 14.18
C GLY A 446 10.87 -15.76 13.24
N PHE A 447 10.16 -14.69 13.56
CA PHE A 447 10.27 -13.42 12.83
C PHE A 447 11.67 -12.82 12.97
N SER A 448 12.23 -12.81 14.18
CA SER A 448 13.61 -12.42 14.50
C SER A 448 14.48 -13.63 14.80
N PRO A 449 15.83 -13.53 14.73
CA PRO A 449 16.75 -14.56 15.19
C PRO A 449 16.56 -14.87 16.69
N ALA A 450 16.91 -16.10 17.10
CA ALA A 450 16.76 -16.55 18.50
C ALA A 450 17.56 -15.74 19.53
N ASP A 451 18.59 -15.01 19.09
CA ASP A 451 19.41 -14.12 19.89
C ASP A 451 19.10 -12.64 19.70
N ALA A 452 17.90 -12.33 19.19
CA ALA A 452 17.46 -10.96 18.96
C ALA A 452 17.53 -10.11 20.24
N SER A 453 18.02 -8.87 20.07
CA SER A 453 18.16 -7.92 21.19
C SER A 453 16.85 -7.17 21.47
N GLU A 454 15.99 -7.05 20.49
CA GLU A 454 14.74 -6.31 20.55
C GLU A 454 13.54 -7.23 20.25
N LYS A 455 12.38 -6.86 20.78
CA LYS A 455 11.12 -7.53 20.44
C LYS A 455 10.60 -7.04 19.09
N PRO A 456 9.75 -7.83 18.41
CA PRO A 456 9.02 -7.37 17.24
C PRO A 456 8.31 -6.03 17.49
N HIS A 457 8.38 -5.11 16.52
CA HIS A 457 7.87 -3.74 16.66
C HIS A 457 6.37 -3.66 16.98
N LEU A 458 5.59 -4.65 16.53
CA LEU A 458 4.20 -4.86 16.93
C LEU A 458 4.04 -6.22 17.62
N PRO A 459 3.17 -6.32 18.65
CA PRO A 459 3.05 -7.53 19.44
C PRO A 459 2.35 -8.65 18.66
N GLN A 460 2.97 -9.82 18.60
CA GLN A 460 2.39 -11.02 18.02
C GLN A 460 1.53 -11.74 19.07
N PRO A 461 0.26 -12.09 18.73
CA PRO A 461 -0.60 -12.84 19.64
C PRO A 461 -0.21 -14.31 19.72
N ALA A 462 -0.43 -14.95 20.86
CA ALA A 462 -0.06 -16.38 21.07
C ALA A 462 -0.68 -17.33 20.05
N TRP A 463 -1.85 -17.03 19.50
CA TRP A 463 -2.51 -17.85 18.49
C TRP A 463 -1.78 -17.86 17.12
N PHE A 464 -0.77 -17.01 16.92
CA PHE A 464 0.09 -17.07 15.72
C PHE A 464 0.82 -18.39 15.59
N ALA A 465 1.10 -19.10 16.70
CA ALA A 465 1.68 -20.44 16.68
C ALA A 465 0.91 -21.44 15.81
N ASP A 466 -0.43 -21.34 15.81
CA ASP A 466 -1.31 -22.26 15.06
C ASP A 466 -1.35 -21.91 13.55
N PHE A 467 -0.86 -20.75 13.15
CA PHE A 467 -0.86 -20.21 11.79
C PHE A 467 0.56 -19.97 11.25
N SER A 468 1.57 -20.49 11.92
CA SER A 468 2.96 -20.32 11.49
C SER A 468 3.26 -21.08 10.21
N ALA A 469 4.22 -20.58 9.44
CA ALA A 469 4.55 -21.15 8.13
C ALA A 469 5.01 -22.62 8.21
N ASP A 470 5.68 -23.03 9.30
CA ASP A 470 6.09 -24.41 9.53
C ASP A 470 4.89 -25.35 9.74
N VAL A 471 3.93 -24.96 10.58
CA VAL A 471 2.69 -25.73 10.82
C VAL A 471 1.86 -25.83 9.56
N GLU A 472 1.65 -24.72 8.87
CA GLU A 472 0.89 -24.66 7.61
C GLU A 472 1.56 -25.49 6.49
N ALA A 473 2.88 -25.55 6.45
CA ALA A 473 3.62 -26.32 5.43
C ALA A 473 3.50 -27.85 5.60
N ASP A 474 3.31 -28.32 6.82
CA ASP A 474 3.22 -29.75 7.15
C ASP A 474 1.76 -30.28 7.04
N ASP A 475 0.76 -29.39 6.96
CA ASP A 475 -0.65 -29.75 6.82
C ASP A 475 -1.13 -29.65 5.37
N ALA A 476 -1.54 -30.79 4.78
CA ALA A 476 -2.05 -30.81 3.40
C ALA A 476 -3.40 -30.09 3.23
N ASP A 477 -4.15 -29.89 4.30
CA ASP A 477 -5.45 -29.21 4.32
C ASP A 477 -5.33 -27.73 4.74
N SER A 478 -4.12 -27.25 5.00
CA SER A 478 -3.84 -25.87 5.41
C SER A 478 -4.21 -24.81 4.36
N MET A 479 -4.18 -23.55 4.78
CA MET A 479 -4.35 -22.43 3.85
C MET A 479 -3.14 -22.33 2.90
N LEU A 480 -1.92 -22.46 3.41
CA LEU A 480 -0.69 -22.42 2.62
C LEU A 480 -0.67 -23.52 1.53
N SER A 481 -1.08 -24.72 1.88
CA SER A 481 -1.19 -25.84 0.91
C SER A 481 -2.23 -25.55 -0.17
N LEU A 482 -3.35 -24.91 0.19
CA LEU A 482 -4.36 -24.48 -0.79
C LEU A 482 -3.82 -23.37 -1.71
N TYR A 483 -3.12 -22.34 -1.16
CA TYR A 483 -2.50 -21.28 -1.98
C TYR A 483 -1.52 -21.87 -2.99
N ARG A 484 -0.59 -22.72 -2.55
CA ARG A 484 0.38 -23.38 -3.42
C ARG A 484 -0.30 -24.19 -4.54
N ALA A 485 -1.38 -24.90 -4.21
CA ALA A 485 -2.13 -25.67 -5.21
C ALA A 485 -2.88 -24.77 -6.20
N ALA A 486 -3.51 -23.69 -5.73
CA ALA A 486 -4.26 -22.76 -6.55
C ALA A 486 -3.35 -21.95 -7.49
N LEU A 487 -2.24 -21.44 -6.98
CA LEU A 487 -1.26 -20.67 -7.78
C LEU A 487 -0.62 -21.54 -8.88
N LYS A 488 -0.36 -22.80 -8.58
CA LYS A 488 0.16 -23.75 -9.58
C LYS A 488 -0.82 -24.07 -10.70
N LEU A 489 -2.13 -23.94 -10.45
CA LEU A 489 -3.19 -24.20 -11.44
C LEU A 489 -3.50 -22.96 -12.29
N ARG A 490 -3.25 -21.77 -11.77
CA ARG A 490 -3.45 -20.52 -12.46
C ARG A 490 -2.42 -20.33 -13.56
#